data_cc9611d3d0f24597731b496fa2a73660
#
_entry.id   cc9611d3d0f24597731b496fa2a73660
#
_cell.length_a   1.000
_cell.length_b   1.000
_cell.length_c   1.000
_cell.angle_alpha   90.00
_cell.angle_beta   90.00
_cell.angle_gamma   90.00
#
_symmetry.space_group_name_H-M   'P 1'
#
loop_
_entity.id
_entity.type
_entity.pdbx_description
1 polymer ?
#
loop_
_entity_poly.entity_id
_entity_poly.type
_entity_poly.pdbx_seq_one_letter_code
_entity_poly.pdbx_strand_id
1 'polypeptide(L)'
;MTGLGDRLLGLGLMVLAVAYGWVAQQWPEPFGGAENVGPETFPTILAVVLVAGSIYLMVKPDPDAQWPLGRSAVELVVSLVVLVVYAMLLEPLGFVISTTLAVGTLSWRMGAPARNAFLTGLISAVVVFVLFNYGLALSLPAGILEVN
;
A
#
# COMPACT_ATOMS: atom_id res chain seq x y z
N MET A 1 10.01 19.60 23.36
CA MET A 1 10.49 18.60 22.40
C MET A 1 9.68 18.82 21.16
N THR A 2 10.31 18.93 20.04
CA THR A 2 9.98 19.90 18.99
C THR A 2 9.06 19.41 17.86
N GLY A 3 8.48 18.20 17.93
CA GLY A 3 7.65 17.66 16.83
C GLY A 3 8.33 17.76 15.45
N LEU A 4 9.66 17.71 15.43
CA LEU A 4 10.45 17.84 14.21
C LEU A 4 10.18 16.71 13.24
N GLY A 5 9.92 15.50 13.75
CA GLY A 5 9.56 14.33 12.95
C GLY A 5 8.31 14.58 12.11
N ASP A 6 7.24 15.02 12.75
CA ASP A 6 5.96 15.30 12.10
C ASP A 6 6.03 16.47 11.12
N ARG A 7 6.82 17.49 11.44
CA ARG A 7 7.04 18.62 10.52
C ARG A 7 7.80 18.21 9.27
N LEU A 8 8.84 17.40 9.42
CA LEU A 8 9.60 16.86 8.28
C LEU A 8 8.74 15.91 7.43
N LEU A 9 7.95 15.05 8.09
CA LEU A 9 7.00 14.19 7.41
C LEU A 9 5.94 15.01 6.68
N GLY A 10 5.36 16.01 7.34
CA GLY A 10 4.38 16.93 6.73
C GLY A 10 4.96 17.66 5.53
N LEU A 11 6.22 18.13 5.61
CA LEU A 11 6.89 18.76 4.48
C LEU A 11 7.08 17.77 3.31
N GLY A 12 7.54 16.55 3.59
CA GLY A 12 7.70 15.50 2.57
C GLY A 12 6.38 15.15 1.89
N LEU A 13 5.32 14.98 2.68
CA LEU A 13 3.97 14.72 2.16
C LEU A 13 3.42 15.91 1.36
N MET A 14 3.73 17.15 1.74
CA MET A 14 3.35 18.34 0.98
C MET A 14 3.99 18.35 -0.39
N VAL A 15 5.30 18.10 -0.47
CA VAL A 15 6.02 18.00 -1.75
C VAL A 15 5.45 16.88 -2.61
N LEU A 16 5.19 15.72 -2.02
CA LEU A 16 4.57 14.59 -2.71
C LEU A 16 3.18 14.94 -3.24
N ALA A 17 2.35 15.58 -2.42
CA ALA A 17 0.99 15.97 -2.79
C ALA A 17 0.96 16.95 -3.97
N VAL A 18 1.85 17.96 -3.94
CA VAL A 18 1.98 18.94 -5.02
C VAL A 18 2.48 18.26 -6.30
N ALA A 19 3.52 17.44 -6.20
CA ALA A 19 4.06 16.70 -7.35
C ALA A 19 3.02 15.75 -7.96
N TYR A 20 2.29 15.02 -7.10
CA TYR A 20 1.24 14.11 -7.53
C TYR A 20 0.08 14.83 -8.21
N GLY A 21 -0.42 15.92 -7.62
CA GLY A 21 -1.48 16.74 -8.22
C GLY A 21 -1.05 17.39 -9.54
N TRP A 22 0.21 17.81 -9.63
CA TRP A 22 0.77 18.36 -10.87
C TRP A 22 0.82 17.31 -12.00
N VAL A 23 1.34 16.12 -11.73
CA VAL A 23 1.43 15.03 -12.71
C VAL A 23 0.04 14.57 -13.13
N ALA A 24 -0.92 14.52 -12.22
CA ALA A 24 -2.30 14.13 -12.52
C ALA A 24 -2.97 15.02 -13.57
N GLN A 25 -2.64 16.32 -13.60
CA GLN A 25 -3.18 17.28 -14.59
C GLN A 25 -2.53 17.17 -15.97
N GLN A 26 -1.45 16.41 -16.10
CA GLN A 26 -0.76 16.22 -17.38
C GLN A 26 -1.24 14.98 -18.15
N TRP A 27 -2.13 14.22 -17.59
CA TRP A 27 -2.67 13.03 -18.26
C TRP A 27 -3.60 13.45 -19.40
N PRO A 28 -3.41 12.90 -20.61
CA PRO A 28 -4.28 13.17 -21.73
C PRO A 28 -5.69 12.65 -21.43
N GLU A 29 -6.69 13.46 -21.77
CA GLU A 29 -8.09 13.04 -21.67
C GLU A 29 -8.32 11.80 -22.54
N PRO A 30 -8.80 10.69 -21.96
CA PRO A 30 -9.16 9.54 -22.77
C PRO A 30 -10.42 9.86 -23.58
N PHE A 31 -10.26 9.94 -24.89
CA PHE A 31 -11.33 9.98 -25.88
C PHE A 31 -12.47 11.00 -25.64
N GLY A 32 -12.24 12.26 -26.06
CA GLY A 32 -13.22 13.22 -26.57
C GLY A 32 -14.67 13.12 -26.09
N GLY A 33 -14.91 13.09 -24.81
CA GLY A 33 -16.24 13.15 -24.23
C GLY A 33 -16.24 14.13 -23.07
N ALA A 34 -17.12 15.13 -23.12
CA ALA A 34 -17.38 16.04 -22.02
C ALA A 34 -18.05 15.31 -20.85
N GLU A 35 -17.35 14.38 -20.23
CA GLU A 35 -17.77 13.83 -18.94
C GLU A 35 -17.35 14.83 -17.86
N ASN A 36 -18.30 15.17 -16.99
CA ASN A 36 -18.11 16.15 -15.90
C ASN A 36 -17.05 15.70 -14.86
N VAL A 37 -16.50 14.50 -15.00
CA VAL A 37 -15.52 13.89 -14.07
C VAL A 37 -14.46 13.14 -14.90
N GLY A 38 -13.30 13.77 -15.09
CA GLY A 38 -12.16 13.16 -15.77
C GLY A 38 -11.32 12.27 -14.83
N PRO A 39 -10.39 11.47 -15.38
CA PRO A 39 -9.49 10.61 -14.61
C PRO A 39 -8.58 11.38 -13.64
N GLU A 40 -8.35 12.66 -13.89
CA GLU A 40 -7.59 13.57 -13.03
C GLU A 40 -8.33 13.98 -11.76
N THR A 41 -9.67 13.80 -11.71
CA THR A 41 -10.51 14.27 -10.59
C THR A 41 -10.17 13.53 -9.30
N PHE A 42 -10.06 12.21 -9.35
CA PHE A 42 -9.71 11.40 -8.17
C PHE A 42 -8.30 11.73 -7.65
N PRO A 43 -7.25 11.74 -8.47
CA PRO A 43 -5.91 12.18 -8.06
C PRO A 43 -5.88 13.59 -7.49
N THR A 44 -6.63 14.52 -8.06
CA THR A 44 -6.70 15.91 -7.58
C THR A 44 -7.34 16.00 -6.20
N ILE A 45 -8.46 15.30 -5.97
CA ILE A 45 -9.08 15.23 -4.64
C ILE A 45 -8.10 14.64 -3.62
N LEU A 46 -7.42 13.57 -3.97
CA LEU A 46 -6.44 12.92 -3.10
C LEU A 46 -5.27 13.86 -2.78
N ALA A 47 -4.76 14.60 -3.77
CA ALA A 47 -3.71 15.61 -3.56
C ALA A 47 -4.18 16.72 -2.60
N VAL A 48 -5.40 17.22 -2.73
CA VAL A 48 -5.96 18.22 -1.82
C VAL A 48 -6.07 17.69 -0.39
N VAL A 49 -6.58 16.47 -0.22
CA VAL A 49 -6.65 15.82 1.12
C VAL A 49 -5.26 15.63 1.70
N LEU A 50 -4.30 15.25 0.89
CA LEU A 50 -2.90 15.07 1.33
C LEU A 50 -2.25 16.40 1.73
N VAL A 51 -2.51 17.47 0.99
CA VAL A 51 -2.07 18.84 1.35
C VAL A 51 -2.68 19.25 2.69
N ALA A 52 -3.98 19.07 2.87
CA ALA A 52 -4.66 19.41 4.12
C ALA A 52 -4.09 18.63 5.31
N GLY A 53 -3.87 17.32 5.15
CA GLY A 53 -3.21 16.47 6.15
C GLY A 53 -1.78 16.89 6.46
N SER A 54 -1.01 17.28 5.43
CA SER A 54 0.36 17.78 5.58
C SER A 54 0.41 19.06 6.38
N ILE A 55 -0.48 20.01 6.09
CA ILE A 55 -0.61 21.25 6.85
C ILE A 55 -0.98 20.96 8.31
N TYR A 56 -1.92 20.05 8.54
CA TYR A 56 -2.31 19.65 9.90
C TYR A 56 -1.13 19.12 10.70
N LEU A 57 -0.34 18.21 10.15
CA LEU A 57 0.87 17.66 10.78
C LEU A 57 1.91 18.76 11.09
N MET A 58 2.07 19.73 10.20
CA MET A 58 3.03 20.83 10.40
C MET A 58 2.58 21.81 11.49
N VAL A 59 1.28 22.07 11.58
CA VAL A 59 0.69 23.04 12.53
C VAL A 59 0.49 22.42 13.90
N LYS A 60 0.13 21.15 13.94
CA LYS A 60 -0.20 20.43 15.18
C LYS A 60 0.64 19.15 15.31
N PRO A 61 1.97 19.31 15.40
CA PRO A 61 2.85 18.15 15.53
C PRO A 61 2.66 17.47 16.87
N ASP A 62 2.63 16.15 16.88
CA ASP A 62 2.66 15.36 18.10
C ASP A 62 4.07 15.38 18.73
N PRO A 63 4.20 15.09 20.03
CA PRO A 63 5.50 14.91 20.65
C PRO A 63 6.31 13.85 19.91
N ASP A 64 7.60 14.13 19.65
CA ASP A 64 8.46 13.21 18.90
C ASP A 64 8.37 11.80 19.49
N ALA A 65 7.88 10.87 18.67
CA ALA A 65 7.82 9.47 19.03
C ALA A 65 9.25 8.92 19.23
N GLN A 66 9.41 8.11 20.25
CA GLN A 66 10.68 7.35 20.40
C GLN A 66 10.79 6.36 19.27
N TRP A 67 11.81 6.50 18.45
CA TRP A 67 12.08 5.54 17.38
C TRP A 67 12.24 4.14 17.96
N PRO A 68 11.59 3.15 17.38
CA PRO A 68 11.75 1.77 17.83
C PRO A 68 13.20 1.36 17.64
N LEU A 69 13.87 1.05 18.74
CA LEU A 69 15.23 0.55 18.75
C LEU A 69 15.25 -0.97 18.97
N GLY A 70 16.32 -1.61 18.52
CA GLY A 70 16.49 -3.04 18.72
C GLY A 70 15.51 -3.92 17.95
N ARG A 71 14.83 -4.83 18.63
CA ARG A 71 13.96 -5.83 17.99
C ARG A 71 12.84 -5.21 17.16
N SER A 72 12.21 -4.14 17.62
CA SER A 72 11.12 -3.49 16.90
C SER A 72 11.58 -2.87 15.57
N ALA A 73 12.79 -2.27 15.55
CA ALA A 73 13.36 -1.76 14.30
C ALA A 73 13.64 -2.90 13.30
N VAL A 74 14.15 -4.03 13.78
CA VAL A 74 14.37 -5.22 12.93
C VAL A 74 13.06 -5.74 12.36
N GLU A 75 11.98 -5.79 13.16
CA GLU A 75 10.67 -6.23 12.67
C GLU A 75 10.10 -5.29 11.60
N LEU A 76 10.30 -3.99 11.72
CA LEU A 76 9.91 -3.02 10.69
C LEU A 76 10.67 -3.25 9.39
N VAL A 77 11.98 -3.42 9.46
CA VAL A 77 12.81 -3.69 8.27
C VAL A 77 12.41 -5.02 7.62
N VAL A 78 12.21 -6.06 8.41
CA VAL A 78 11.76 -7.37 7.90
C VAL A 78 10.40 -7.24 7.22
N SER A 79 9.46 -6.52 7.83
CA SER A 79 8.14 -6.30 7.23
C SER A 79 8.24 -5.57 5.88
N LEU A 80 9.08 -4.54 5.80
CA LEU A 80 9.33 -3.83 4.56
C LEU A 80 9.93 -4.74 3.48
N VAL A 81 10.93 -5.55 3.85
CA VAL A 81 11.54 -6.52 2.93
C VAL A 81 10.51 -7.54 2.44
N VAL A 82 9.67 -8.07 3.33
CA VAL A 82 8.59 -9.01 2.95
C VAL A 82 7.64 -8.37 1.94
N LEU A 83 7.26 -7.09 2.12
CA LEU A 83 6.39 -6.39 1.18
C LEU A 83 7.04 -6.14 -0.18
N VAL A 84 8.34 -5.79 -0.19
CA VAL A 84 9.09 -5.63 -1.46
C VAL A 84 9.20 -6.97 -2.19
N VAL A 85 9.57 -8.04 -1.49
CA VAL A 85 9.64 -9.39 -2.06
C VAL A 85 8.26 -9.85 -2.55
N TYR A 86 7.19 -9.57 -1.81
CA TYR A 86 5.82 -9.83 -2.25
C TYR A 86 5.51 -9.17 -3.58
N ALA A 87 5.84 -7.87 -3.73
CA ALA A 87 5.60 -7.16 -4.97
C ALA A 87 6.37 -7.76 -6.16
N MET A 88 7.61 -8.20 -5.93
CA MET A 88 8.44 -8.85 -6.95
C MET A 88 7.95 -10.26 -7.33
N LEU A 89 7.35 -10.98 -6.38
CA LEU A 89 6.85 -12.34 -6.58
C LEU A 89 5.42 -12.40 -7.12
N LEU A 90 4.71 -11.27 -7.13
CA LEU A 90 3.30 -11.21 -7.51
C LEU A 90 3.07 -11.67 -8.95
N GLU A 91 3.91 -11.24 -9.89
CA GLU A 91 3.81 -11.65 -11.29
C GLU A 91 4.25 -13.11 -11.51
N PRO A 92 5.47 -13.53 -11.11
CA PRO A 92 5.95 -14.88 -11.42
C PRO A 92 5.23 -15.99 -10.67
N LEU A 93 4.89 -15.81 -9.39
CA LEU A 93 4.23 -16.85 -8.58
C LEU A 93 2.70 -16.74 -8.56
N GLY A 94 2.18 -15.58 -8.92
CA GLY A 94 0.76 -15.28 -8.86
C GLY A 94 0.30 -14.83 -7.47
N PHE A 95 -0.92 -14.29 -7.44
CA PHE A 95 -1.49 -13.64 -6.26
C PHE A 95 -1.62 -14.60 -5.06
N VAL A 96 -2.16 -15.80 -5.27
CA VAL A 96 -2.49 -16.72 -4.16
C VAL A 96 -1.22 -17.15 -3.42
N ILE A 97 -0.18 -17.55 -4.15
CA ILE A 97 1.07 -18.03 -3.53
C ILE A 97 1.79 -16.87 -2.86
N SER A 98 1.98 -15.76 -3.55
CA SER A 98 2.69 -14.59 -3.03
C SER A 98 2.01 -14.02 -1.78
N THR A 99 0.68 -13.89 -1.80
CA THR A 99 -0.09 -13.42 -0.65
C THR A 99 -0.04 -14.38 0.51
N THR A 100 -0.12 -15.70 0.27
CA THR A 100 0.01 -16.72 1.32
C THR A 100 1.37 -16.60 2.02
N LEU A 101 2.46 -16.46 1.25
CA LEU A 101 3.81 -16.32 1.80
C LEU A 101 3.95 -15.02 2.59
N ALA A 102 3.49 -13.89 2.05
CA ALA A 102 3.61 -12.60 2.72
C ALA A 102 2.79 -12.55 4.01
N VAL A 103 1.50 -12.87 3.96
CA VAL A 103 0.62 -12.86 5.14
C VAL A 103 1.05 -13.90 6.16
N GLY A 104 1.42 -15.11 5.71
CA GLY A 104 1.91 -16.16 6.59
C GLY A 104 3.20 -15.75 7.32
N THR A 105 4.16 -15.19 6.61
CA THR A 105 5.43 -14.73 7.20
C THR A 105 5.21 -13.59 8.19
N LEU A 106 4.42 -12.58 7.82
CA LEU A 106 4.13 -11.44 8.70
C LEU A 106 3.38 -11.88 9.95
N SER A 107 2.35 -12.72 9.81
CA SER A 107 1.58 -13.26 10.95
C SER A 107 2.45 -14.10 11.87
N TRP A 108 3.33 -14.93 11.32
CA TRP A 108 4.29 -15.72 12.10
C TRP A 108 5.26 -14.83 12.87
N ARG A 109 5.81 -13.79 12.25
CA ARG A 109 6.69 -12.81 12.89
C ARG A 109 5.98 -12.04 14.02
N MET A 110 4.69 -11.80 13.90
CA MET A 110 3.86 -11.18 14.94
C MET A 110 3.53 -12.11 16.10
N GLY A 111 3.96 -13.38 16.05
CA GLY A 111 3.83 -14.34 17.15
C GLY A 111 2.76 -15.42 16.96
N ALA A 112 2.09 -15.46 15.82
CA ALA A 112 1.17 -16.55 15.54
C ALA A 112 1.93 -17.88 15.31
N PRO A 113 1.37 -19.04 15.71
CA PRO A 113 1.94 -20.34 15.36
C PRO A 113 2.06 -20.47 13.84
N ALA A 114 3.21 -20.93 13.34
CA ALA A 114 3.49 -20.97 11.90
C ALA A 114 2.37 -21.65 11.09
N ARG A 115 1.89 -22.81 11.57
CA ARG A 115 0.79 -23.52 10.91
C ARG A 115 -0.45 -22.64 10.73
N ASN A 116 -0.88 -21.93 11.77
CA ASN A 116 -2.06 -21.08 11.72
C ASN A 116 -1.82 -19.85 10.86
N ALA A 117 -0.64 -19.26 10.93
CA ALA A 117 -0.23 -18.10 10.14
C ALA A 117 -0.35 -18.38 8.63
N PHE A 118 0.24 -19.48 8.16
CA PHE A 118 0.18 -19.85 6.74
C PHE A 118 -1.20 -20.36 6.30
N LEU A 119 -1.93 -21.05 7.17
CA LEU A 119 -3.32 -21.42 6.88
C LEU A 119 -4.21 -20.18 6.72
N THR A 120 -4.12 -19.22 7.62
CA THR A 120 -4.86 -17.96 7.50
C THR A 120 -4.46 -17.20 6.23
N GLY A 121 -3.16 -17.14 5.92
CA GLY A 121 -2.67 -16.54 4.69
C GLY A 121 -3.26 -17.20 3.44
N LEU A 122 -3.28 -18.53 3.40
CA LEU A 122 -3.84 -19.29 2.28
C LEU A 122 -5.35 -19.06 2.13
N ILE A 123 -6.10 -19.18 3.22
CA ILE A 123 -7.55 -18.97 3.19
C ILE A 123 -7.89 -17.56 2.75
N SER A 124 -7.21 -16.56 3.31
CA SER A 124 -7.43 -15.15 2.94
C SER A 124 -7.08 -14.90 1.47
N ALA A 125 -5.95 -15.43 1.00
CA ALA A 125 -5.53 -15.27 -0.39
C ALA A 125 -6.52 -15.88 -1.37
N VAL A 126 -7.01 -17.11 -1.09
CA VAL A 126 -7.99 -17.78 -1.94
C VAL A 126 -9.33 -17.04 -1.93
N VAL A 127 -9.82 -16.62 -0.75
CA VAL A 127 -11.08 -15.86 -0.65
C VAL A 127 -11.00 -14.56 -1.45
N VAL A 128 -9.91 -13.80 -1.31
CA VAL A 128 -9.73 -12.56 -2.06
C VAL A 128 -9.60 -12.83 -3.56
N PHE A 129 -8.84 -13.85 -3.96
CA PHE A 129 -8.69 -14.22 -5.36
C PHE A 129 -10.04 -14.58 -6.01
N VAL A 130 -10.84 -15.41 -5.36
CA VAL A 130 -12.17 -15.80 -5.82
C VAL A 130 -13.11 -14.58 -5.90
N LEU A 131 -13.10 -13.74 -4.87
CA LEU A 131 -13.94 -12.54 -4.85
C LEU A 131 -13.60 -11.59 -6.01
N PHE A 132 -12.32 -11.35 -6.26
CA PHE A 132 -11.89 -10.43 -7.32
C PHE A 132 -12.09 -11.04 -8.71
N ASN A 133 -11.70 -12.29 -8.90
CA ASN A 133 -11.73 -12.92 -10.22
C ASN A 133 -13.16 -13.27 -10.68
N TYR A 134 -13.99 -13.78 -9.76
CA TYR A 134 -15.35 -14.21 -10.08
C TYR A 134 -16.44 -13.22 -9.61
N GLY A 135 -16.21 -12.49 -8.52
CA GLY A 135 -17.18 -11.54 -8.00
C GLY A 135 -17.13 -10.18 -8.68
N LEU A 136 -15.93 -9.66 -8.93
CA LEU A 136 -15.70 -8.35 -9.52
C LEU A 136 -15.26 -8.40 -10.98
N ALA A 137 -15.07 -9.59 -11.54
CA ALA A 137 -14.52 -9.81 -12.89
C ALA A 137 -13.20 -9.07 -13.17
N LEU A 138 -12.39 -8.86 -12.11
CA LEU A 138 -11.07 -8.26 -12.16
C LEU A 138 -10.02 -9.37 -12.16
N SER A 139 -9.28 -9.52 -13.26
CA SER A 139 -8.23 -10.55 -13.37
C SER A 139 -7.06 -10.22 -12.45
N LEU A 140 -6.84 -11.05 -11.43
CA LEU A 140 -5.61 -11.06 -10.65
C LEU A 140 -4.57 -11.96 -11.32
N PRO A 141 -3.26 -11.64 -11.19
CA PRO A 141 -2.22 -12.48 -11.78
C PRO A 141 -2.27 -13.88 -11.18
N ALA A 142 -2.54 -14.87 -12.02
CA ALA A 142 -2.59 -16.28 -11.63
C ALA A 142 -1.19 -16.91 -11.53
N GLY A 143 -0.18 -16.29 -12.17
CA GLY A 143 1.21 -16.74 -12.17
C GLY A 143 1.34 -18.18 -12.68
N ILE A 144 2.12 -19.01 -11.98
CA ILE A 144 2.31 -20.42 -12.34
C ILE A 144 1.05 -21.29 -12.24
N LEU A 145 -0.05 -20.75 -11.71
CA LEU A 145 -1.36 -21.43 -11.63
C LEU A 145 -2.22 -21.16 -12.88
N GLU A 146 -1.72 -20.38 -13.84
CA GLU A 146 -2.37 -20.24 -15.15
C GLU A 146 -2.28 -21.57 -15.89
N VAL A 147 -3.34 -22.38 -15.75
CA VAL A 147 -3.52 -23.57 -16.59
C VAL A 147 -4.10 -23.07 -17.92
N ASN A 148 -3.30 -23.17 -18.99
CA ASN A 148 -3.73 -22.98 -20.38
C ASN A 148 -4.90 -23.89 -20.73
#